data_e6179963ce37ccc39836a2e1b2184fcc
#
_entry.id   e6179963ce37ccc39836a2e1b2184fcc
#
_cell.length_a   1.000
_cell.length_b   1.000
_cell.length_c   1.000
_cell.angle_alpha   90.00
_cell.angle_beta   90.00
_cell.angle_gamma   90.00
#
_symmetry.space_group_name_H-M   'P 1'
#
loop_
_entity.id
_entity.type
_entity.pdbx_description
1 polymer ?
#
loop_
_entity_poly.entity_id
_entity_poly.type
_entity_poly.pdbx_seq_one_letter_code
_entity_poly.pdbx_strand_id
1 'polypeptide(L)'
;PYRRVRYYGDDIAAVVAEDEITARGIALIEVEYEEYPVESIRVNPCMEATPIHLDKKDNVLVRSNYFIGNVEEGLKESETVIKRSYKTPIVQHCHIENPISCAYMENGRIIVVTSTQIPHIVRRVIGQALGIPWGKIRVIKPYIGGGFGNKQDVLYEPLNAFLTTQVGGRPVKLDITREETFCNTRTRHSIEYDLTAGVDSEGHLLAKDMLAISNQGAYASHGHAIAANGLTAWRLQYACPNIKGEAYTVYTNTPVGGAMRGYGIPQVCFA
;
A
#
# COMPACT_ATOMS: atom_id res chain seq x y z
N PRO A 1 13.89 -16.23 -6.65
CA PRO A 1 15.28 -15.93 -6.33
C PRO A 1 15.45 -14.88 -5.27
N TYR A 2 14.39 -14.35 -4.71
CA TYR A 2 14.47 -13.32 -3.68
C TYR A 2 14.41 -13.98 -2.31
N ARG A 3 15.56 -14.38 -1.81
CA ARG A 3 15.76 -14.99 -0.50
C ARG A 3 15.61 -14.01 0.67
N ARG A 4 15.06 -12.81 0.44
CA ARG A 4 14.89 -11.78 1.46
C ARG A 4 13.42 -11.46 1.64
N VAL A 5 12.87 -11.82 2.78
CA VAL A 5 11.58 -11.35 3.26
C VAL A 5 11.75 -9.97 3.91
N ARG A 6 10.77 -9.09 3.76
CA ARG A 6 10.85 -7.69 4.16
C ARG A 6 9.90 -7.32 5.27
N TYR A 7 8.88 -8.13 5.50
CA TYR A 7 7.93 -7.91 6.59
C TYR A 7 7.23 -9.22 6.96
N TYR A 8 6.58 -9.23 8.11
CA TYR A 8 5.72 -10.34 8.52
C TYR A 8 4.51 -10.42 7.59
N GLY A 9 4.39 -11.50 6.86
CA GLY A 9 3.37 -11.72 5.86
C GLY A 9 3.90 -11.79 4.41
N ASP A 10 5.22 -11.68 4.19
CA ASP A 10 5.80 -11.96 2.87
C ASP A 10 5.65 -13.44 2.50
N ASP A 11 5.28 -13.70 1.26
CA ASP A 11 5.09 -15.07 0.76
C ASP A 11 6.43 -15.80 0.64
N ILE A 12 6.52 -16.97 1.28
CA ILE A 12 7.74 -17.79 1.30
C ILE A 12 7.59 -19.03 0.42
N ALA A 13 6.45 -19.72 0.55
CA ALA A 13 6.16 -20.96 -0.16
C ALA A 13 4.67 -21.09 -0.45
N ALA A 14 4.34 -21.92 -1.41
CA ALA A 14 2.95 -22.29 -1.73
C ALA A 14 2.86 -23.81 -1.94
N VAL A 15 1.79 -24.41 -1.46
CA VAL A 15 1.49 -25.83 -1.63
C VAL A 15 0.17 -25.98 -2.36
N VAL A 16 0.12 -26.86 -3.36
CA VAL A 16 -1.11 -27.25 -4.06
C VAL A 16 -1.39 -28.71 -3.77
N ALA A 17 -2.61 -29.01 -3.34
CA ALA A 17 -3.06 -30.38 -3.08
C ALA A 17 -4.49 -30.59 -3.60
N GLU A 18 -4.99 -31.81 -3.53
CA GLU A 18 -6.33 -32.15 -4.01
C GLU A 18 -7.44 -31.60 -3.10
N ASP A 19 -7.13 -31.40 -1.84
CA ASP A 19 -8.04 -30.81 -0.85
C ASP A 19 -7.31 -29.89 0.13
N GLU A 20 -8.08 -29.09 0.87
CA GLU A 20 -7.56 -28.09 1.82
C GLU A 20 -6.78 -28.74 2.99
N ILE A 21 -7.23 -29.91 3.45
CA ILE A 21 -6.59 -30.59 4.59
C ILE A 21 -5.17 -31.01 4.20
N THR A 22 -5.02 -31.60 3.03
CA THR A 22 -3.72 -32.00 2.48
C THR A 22 -2.85 -30.77 2.16
N ALA A 23 -3.44 -29.66 1.65
CA ALA A 23 -2.71 -28.42 1.41
C ALA A 23 -2.14 -27.79 2.69
N ARG A 24 -2.79 -28.01 3.83
CA ARG A 24 -2.27 -27.58 5.15
C ARG A 24 -0.96 -28.26 5.55
N GLY A 25 -0.52 -29.25 4.80
CA GLY A 25 0.83 -29.82 4.91
C GLY A 25 1.95 -28.79 4.71
N ILE A 26 1.64 -27.57 4.29
CA ILE A 26 2.60 -26.44 4.28
C ILE A 26 3.22 -26.20 5.66
N ALA A 27 2.56 -26.57 6.74
CA ALA A 27 3.09 -26.47 8.11
C ALA A 27 4.32 -27.38 8.34
N LEU A 28 4.61 -28.30 7.43
CA LEU A 28 5.81 -29.15 7.45
C LEU A 28 7.05 -28.48 6.82
N ILE A 29 6.88 -27.29 6.24
CA ILE A 29 7.99 -26.52 5.67
C ILE A 29 8.71 -25.81 6.82
N GLU A 30 9.95 -26.18 7.05
CA GLU A 30 10.84 -25.52 7.99
C GLU A 30 11.56 -24.37 7.28
N VAL A 31 11.64 -23.19 7.93
CA VAL A 31 12.28 -22.00 7.39
C VAL A 31 13.30 -21.48 8.39
N GLU A 32 14.54 -21.34 7.96
CA GLU A 32 15.60 -20.70 8.73
C GLU A 32 15.77 -19.25 8.24
N TYR A 33 15.91 -18.31 9.18
CA TYR A 33 16.06 -16.89 8.88
C TYR A 33 17.42 -16.38 9.36
N GLU A 34 18.04 -15.55 8.53
CA GLU A 34 19.10 -14.63 8.93
C GLU A 34 18.48 -13.25 9.14
N GLU A 35 18.53 -12.75 10.38
CA GLU A 35 17.89 -11.49 10.74
C GLU A 35 18.69 -10.26 10.27
N TYR A 36 18.00 -9.27 9.74
CA TYR A 36 18.53 -7.97 9.40
C TYR A 36 17.94 -6.87 10.30
N PRO A 37 18.60 -5.71 10.46
CA PRO A 37 18.01 -4.56 11.16
C PRO A 37 16.66 -4.16 10.60
N VAL A 38 15.73 -3.80 11.50
CA VAL A 38 14.35 -3.41 11.17
C VAL A 38 14.25 -1.90 11.03
N GLU A 39 13.65 -1.43 9.95
CA GLU A 39 13.41 -0.02 9.68
C GLU A 39 11.98 0.38 10.01
N SER A 40 11.83 1.49 10.73
CA SER A 40 10.54 2.06 11.14
C SER A 40 10.27 3.42 10.49
N ILE A 41 9.01 3.89 10.58
CA ILE A 41 8.57 5.19 10.03
C ILE A 41 9.34 6.39 10.63
N ARG A 42 9.90 6.25 11.85
CA ARG A 42 10.64 7.32 12.52
C ARG A 42 12.03 7.59 11.93
N VAL A 43 12.43 6.83 10.93
CA VAL A 43 13.65 7.13 10.21
C VAL A 43 13.47 8.46 9.51
N ASN A 44 14.23 9.46 9.97
CA ASN A 44 14.38 10.70 9.21
C ASN A 44 14.79 10.31 7.77
N PRO A 45 14.01 10.67 6.73
CA PRO A 45 14.32 10.25 5.37
C PRO A 45 15.67 10.74 4.84
N CYS A 46 16.43 11.47 5.65
CA CYS A 46 17.79 11.93 5.36
C CYS A 46 18.88 11.18 6.13
N MET A 47 18.54 10.17 6.96
CA MET A 47 19.53 9.39 7.71
C MET A 47 19.92 8.11 6.96
N GLU A 48 21.15 7.64 7.21
CA GLU A 48 21.59 6.33 6.76
C GLU A 48 20.73 5.24 7.40
N ALA A 49 19.99 4.53 6.59
CA ALA A 49 19.11 3.44 6.98
C ALA A 49 19.49 2.17 6.22
N THR A 50 19.17 1.01 6.77
CA THR A 50 19.33 -0.25 6.05
C THR A 50 18.34 -0.29 4.87
N PRO A 51 18.80 -0.35 3.60
CA PRO A 51 17.88 -0.33 2.48
C PRO A 51 16.96 -1.53 2.45
N ILE A 52 15.65 -1.30 2.47
CA ILE A 52 14.63 -2.33 2.25
C ILE A 52 14.67 -2.80 0.79
N HIS A 53 14.87 -1.85 -0.13
CA HIS A 53 15.15 -2.09 -1.54
C HIS A 53 16.52 -1.52 -1.91
N LEU A 54 17.37 -2.31 -2.55
CA LEU A 54 18.76 -1.96 -2.82
C LEU A 54 18.93 -0.72 -3.72
N ASP A 55 17.92 -0.41 -4.52
CA ASP A 55 17.84 0.77 -5.39
C ASP A 55 17.32 2.02 -4.67
N LYS A 56 16.88 1.91 -3.41
CA LYS A 56 16.30 2.97 -2.58
C LYS A 56 17.08 3.11 -1.27
N LYS A 57 18.27 3.67 -1.36
CA LYS A 57 19.21 3.75 -0.22
C LYS A 57 18.69 4.57 0.96
N ASP A 58 17.83 5.55 0.71
CA ASP A 58 17.18 6.40 1.70
C ASP A 58 15.80 5.89 2.13
N ASN A 59 15.39 4.72 1.65
CA ASN A 59 14.06 4.15 1.83
C ASN A 59 12.89 5.08 1.39
N VAL A 60 13.15 6.13 0.63
CA VAL A 60 12.11 7.04 0.14
C VAL A 60 11.59 6.55 -1.21
N LEU A 61 10.30 6.20 -1.26
CA LEU A 61 9.61 5.86 -2.50
C LEU A 61 9.38 7.11 -3.35
N VAL A 62 8.81 8.17 -2.74
CA VAL A 62 8.45 9.41 -3.42
C VAL A 62 8.45 10.59 -2.46
N ARG A 63 8.77 11.76 -3.00
CA ARG A 63 8.64 13.07 -2.37
C ARG A 63 7.63 13.90 -3.15
N SER A 64 6.76 14.60 -2.45
CA SER A 64 5.79 15.53 -3.03
C SER A 64 5.83 16.83 -2.26
N ASN A 65 5.71 17.96 -2.94
CA ASN A 65 5.72 19.27 -2.31
C ASN A 65 4.71 20.21 -2.96
N TYR A 66 4.37 21.25 -2.23
CA TYR A 66 3.49 22.32 -2.68
C TYR A 66 3.82 23.61 -1.96
N PHE A 67 3.99 24.70 -2.71
CA PHE A 67 4.33 26.02 -2.19
C PHE A 67 3.46 27.10 -2.80
N ILE A 68 2.94 28.01 -1.97
CA ILE A 68 2.29 29.27 -2.36
C ILE A 68 2.78 30.34 -1.39
N GLY A 69 3.07 31.54 -1.88
CA GLY A 69 3.47 32.69 -1.08
C GLY A 69 4.76 32.45 -0.29
N ASN A 70 4.86 33.07 0.87
CA ASN A 70 5.99 32.96 1.77
C ASN A 70 5.52 32.63 3.20
N VAL A 71 5.61 31.34 3.56
CA VAL A 71 5.14 30.87 4.87
C VAL A 71 5.92 31.48 6.03
N GLU A 72 7.23 31.70 5.86
CA GLU A 72 8.04 32.29 6.94
C GLU A 72 7.62 33.74 7.26
N GLU A 73 7.28 34.52 6.23
CA GLU A 73 6.75 35.87 6.41
C GLU A 73 5.35 35.83 7.03
N GLY A 74 4.45 35.00 6.48
CA GLY A 74 3.10 34.86 7.02
C GLY A 74 3.08 34.39 8.48
N LEU A 75 4.00 33.53 8.90
CA LEU A 75 4.14 33.13 10.31
C LEU A 75 4.69 34.27 11.19
N LYS A 76 5.56 35.14 10.68
CA LYS A 76 6.06 36.31 11.43
C LYS A 76 4.97 37.36 11.62
N GLU A 77 4.09 37.54 10.64
CA GLU A 77 2.96 38.48 10.69
C GLU A 77 1.79 37.93 11.53
N SER A 78 1.81 36.65 11.88
CA SER A 78 0.74 36.02 12.68
C SER A 78 0.80 36.46 14.14
N GLU A 79 -0.35 36.81 14.71
CA GLU A 79 -0.48 37.09 16.15
C GLU A 79 -0.39 35.79 16.97
N THR A 80 -0.98 34.72 16.46
CA THR A 80 -0.97 33.39 17.09
C THR A 80 -0.41 32.36 16.12
N VAL A 81 0.58 31.59 16.59
CA VAL A 81 1.15 30.45 15.85
C VAL A 81 0.92 29.16 16.64
N ILE A 82 0.27 28.20 16.03
CA ILE A 82 -0.01 26.89 16.61
C ILE A 82 0.83 25.83 15.91
N LYS A 83 1.52 24.99 16.69
CA LYS A 83 2.25 23.81 16.20
C LYS A 83 1.68 22.55 16.85
N ARG A 84 1.39 21.54 16.04
CA ARG A 84 0.86 20.25 16.49
C ARG A 84 1.39 19.11 15.65
N SER A 85 1.58 17.96 16.28
CA SER A 85 1.90 16.70 15.61
C SER A 85 0.72 15.73 15.75
N TYR A 86 0.41 15.04 14.66
CA TYR A 86 -0.67 14.05 14.59
C TYR A 86 -0.15 12.75 14.00
N LYS A 87 -0.78 11.65 14.36
CA LYS A 87 -0.47 10.33 13.80
C LYS A 87 -1.75 9.56 13.54
N THR A 88 -1.87 9.02 12.33
CA THR A 88 -2.94 8.09 11.98
C THR A 88 -2.44 6.65 12.02
N PRO A 89 -3.26 5.67 12.46
CA PRO A 89 -2.85 4.27 12.52
C PRO A 89 -2.85 3.58 11.16
N ILE A 90 -2.17 2.42 11.08
CA ILE A 90 -2.43 1.43 10.05
C ILE A 90 -3.81 0.83 10.30
N VAL A 91 -4.65 0.73 9.26
CA VAL A 91 -6.00 0.19 9.35
C VAL A 91 -6.24 -0.81 8.23
N GLN A 92 -6.76 -1.99 8.56
CA GLN A 92 -7.20 -3.00 7.58
C GLN A 92 -8.60 -2.69 7.07
N HIS A 93 -8.90 -3.00 5.82
CA HIS A 93 -10.19 -2.76 5.16
C HIS A 93 -11.33 -3.56 5.76
N CYS A 94 -11.06 -4.76 6.28
CA CYS A 94 -12.02 -5.64 6.94
C CYS A 94 -13.27 -5.95 6.10
N HIS A 95 -13.11 -6.07 4.76
CA HIS A 95 -14.22 -6.51 3.91
C HIS A 95 -14.67 -7.92 4.31
N ILE A 96 -15.99 -8.19 4.22
CA ILE A 96 -16.57 -9.47 4.66
C ILE A 96 -16.01 -10.63 3.84
N GLU A 97 -15.99 -10.50 2.52
CA GLU A 97 -15.38 -11.48 1.62
C GLU A 97 -13.85 -11.28 1.59
N ASN A 98 -13.09 -12.25 2.07
CA ASN A 98 -11.63 -12.26 1.94
C ASN A 98 -11.20 -12.28 0.46
N PRO A 99 -9.93 -11.94 0.13
CA PRO A 99 -9.41 -12.15 -1.21
C PRO A 99 -9.47 -13.63 -1.59
N ILE A 100 -10.09 -13.91 -2.73
CA ILE A 100 -10.25 -15.26 -3.24
C ILE A 100 -10.08 -15.28 -4.75
N SER A 101 -9.40 -16.32 -5.26
CA SER A 101 -9.27 -16.56 -6.69
C SER A 101 -9.28 -18.05 -7.00
N CYS A 102 -9.75 -18.38 -8.21
CA CYS A 102 -9.65 -19.70 -8.79
C CYS A 102 -9.05 -19.57 -10.18
N ALA A 103 -8.01 -20.34 -10.49
CA ALA A 103 -7.39 -20.33 -11.80
C ALA A 103 -7.43 -21.75 -12.40
N TYR A 104 -7.65 -21.84 -13.72
CA TYR A 104 -7.62 -23.10 -14.49
C TYR A 104 -7.28 -22.82 -15.96
N MET A 105 -6.94 -23.86 -16.71
CA MET A 105 -6.71 -23.72 -18.15
C MET A 105 -7.92 -24.23 -18.96
N GLU A 106 -8.30 -23.43 -19.95
CA GLU A 106 -9.37 -23.77 -20.89
C GLU A 106 -9.01 -23.28 -22.29
N ASN A 107 -9.09 -24.17 -23.30
CA ASN A 107 -8.81 -23.85 -24.70
C ASN A 107 -7.48 -23.10 -24.91
N GLY A 108 -6.41 -23.52 -24.21
CA GLY A 108 -5.08 -22.93 -24.27
C GLY A 108 -4.96 -21.52 -23.66
N ARG A 109 -5.91 -21.13 -22.81
CA ARG A 109 -5.89 -19.89 -22.04
C ARG A 109 -5.90 -20.18 -20.54
N ILE A 110 -5.28 -19.30 -19.78
CA ILE A 110 -5.44 -19.26 -18.33
C ILE A 110 -6.71 -18.43 -18.02
N ILE A 111 -7.65 -19.06 -17.35
CA ILE A 111 -8.86 -18.41 -16.84
C ILE A 111 -8.64 -18.14 -15.36
N VAL A 112 -8.85 -16.91 -14.91
CA VAL A 112 -8.75 -16.53 -13.50
C VAL A 112 -10.07 -15.88 -13.08
N VAL A 113 -10.77 -16.54 -12.18
CA VAL A 113 -11.97 -16.02 -11.53
C VAL A 113 -11.56 -15.45 -10.19
N THR A 114 -11.73 -14.14 -9.99
CA THR A 114 -11.22 -13.46 -8.78
C THR A 114 -12.09 -12.30 -8.34
N SER A 115 -12.18 -12.09 -7.04
CA SER A 115 -12.89 -10.97 -6.43
C SER A 115 -12.02 -9.69 -6.46
N THR A 116 -11.78 -9.16 -7.66
CA THR A 116 -10.93 -7.98 -7.89
C THR A 116 -11.73 -6.73 -8.28
N GLN A 117 -11.24 -5.55 -7.93
CA GLN A 117 -11.77 -4.27 -8.43
C GLN A 117 -11.18 -3.85 -9.78
N ILE A 118 -10.09 -4.52 -10.25
CA ILE A 118 -9.27 -4.10 -11.40
C ILE A 118 -8.96 -5.26 -12.38
N PRO A 119 -9.96 -5.93 -12.96
CA PRO A 119 -9.75 -7.15 -13.75
C PRO A 119 -8.79 -6.97 -14.93
N HIS A 120 -8.77 -5.81 -15.56
CA HIS A 120 -7.85 -5.53 -16.68
C HIS A 120 -6.40 -5.43 -16.24
N ILE A 121 -6.13 -4.84 -15.07
CA ILE A 121 -4.79 -4.74 -14.49
C ILE A 121 -4.32 -6.14 -14.06
N VAL A 122 -5.18 -6.92 -13.41
CA VAL A 122 -4.89 -8.32 -13.05
C VAL A 122 -4.44 -9.11 -14.28
N ARG A 123 -5.17 -9.02 -15.41
CA ARG A 123 -4.78 -9.68 -16.67
C ARG A 123 -3.39 -9.25 -17.14
N ARG A 124 -3.11 -7.94 -17.10
CA ARG A 124 -1.81 -7.39 -17.49
C ARG A 124 -0.69 -7.92 -16.62
N VAL A 125 -0.86 -7.86 -15.30
CA VAL A 125 0.17 -8.27 -14.33
C VAL A 125 0.45 -9.77 -14.41
N ILE A 126 -0.58 -10.62 -14.57
CA ILE A 126 -0.39 -12.05 -14.80
C ILE A 126 0.44 -12.28 -16.09
N GLY A 127 0.11 -11.58 -17.17
CA GLY A 127 0.88 -11.69 -18.42
C GLY A 127 2.34 -11.29 -18.27
N GLN A 128 2.60 -10.22 -17.52
CA GLN A 128 3.97 -9.77 -17.21
C GLN A 128 4.71 -10.77 -16.30
N ALA A 129 4.06 -11.26 -15.26
CA ALA A 129 4.66 -12.20 -14.31
C ALA A 129 5.01 -13.55 -14.93
N LEU A 130 4.17 -14.06 -15.83
CA LEU A 130 4.36 -15.36 -16.49
C LEU A 130 5.06 -15.26 -17.86
N GLY A 131 5.31 -14.05 -18.36
CA GLY A 131 5.92 -13.86 -19.68
C GLY A 131 5.05 -14.30 -20.85
N ILE A 132 3.70 -14.25 -20.72
CA ILE A 132 2.75 -14.72 -21.74
C ILE A 132 1.89 -13.58 -22.30
N PRO A 133 1.43 -13.69 -23.57
CA PRO A 133 0.57 -12.67 -24.16
C PRO A 133 -0.76 -12.53 -23.42
N TRP A 134 -1.24 -11.31 -23.24
CA TRP A 134 -2.51 -11.02 -22.55
C TRP A 134 -3.73 -11.68 -23.17
N GLY A 135 -3.70 -11.94 -24.50
CA GLY A 135 -4.75 -12.69 -25.20
C GLY A 135 -4.89 -14.16 -24.76
N LYS A 136 -3.87 -14.69 -24.06
CA LYS A 136 -3.88 -16.03 -23.46
C LYS A 136 -4.41 -16.04 -22.01
N ILE A 137 -4.86 -14.90 -21.51
CA ILE A 137 -5.39 -14.76 -20.14
C ILE A 137 -6.79 -14.18 -20.22
N ARG A 138 -7.73 -14.78 -19.51
CA ARG A 138 -9.07 -14.27 -19.29
C ARG A 138 -9.32 -14.11 -17.80
N VAL A 139 -9.63 -12.90 -17.36
CA VAL A 139 -10.03 -12.62 -15.98
C VAL A 139 -11.54 -12.45 -15.93
N ILE A 140 -12.18 -13.21 -15.07
CA ILE A 140 -13.62 -13.17 -14.81
C ILE A 140 -13.79 -12.56 -13.41
N LYS A 141 -14.49 -11.43 -13.35
CA LYS A 141 -14.84 -10.74 -12.13
C LYS A 141 -16.29 -11.03 -11.76
N PRO A 142 -16.56 -11.86 -10.74
CA PRO A 142 -17.92 -12.03 -10.19
C PRO A 142 -18.33 -10.80 -9.38
N TYR A 143 -19.50 -10.84 -8.75
CA TYR A 143 -19.84 -9.88 -7.71
C TYR A 143 -18.87 -10.03 -6.55
N ILE A 144 -18.46 -8.90 -5.96
CA ILE A 144 -17.47 -8.86 -4.87
C ILE A 144 -18.13 -8.44 -3.57
N GLY A 145 -17.81 -9.15 -2.49
CA GLY A 145 -18.31 -8.93 -1.14
C GLY A 145 -17.55 -7.87 -0.35
N GLY A 146 -17.30 -6.72 -1.00
CA GLY A 146 -16.53 -5.61 -0.47
C GLY A 146 -15.09 -5.63 -0.93
N GLY A 147 -14.50 -4.44 -1.00
CA GLY A 147 -13.09 -4.27 -1.40
C GLY A 147 -12.46 -3.03 -0.77
N PHE A 148 -13.19 -1.90 -0.83
CA PHE A 148 -12.82 -0.61 -0.22
C PHE A 148 -11.43 -0.11 -0.59
N GLY A 149 -10.84 -0.65 -1.67
CA GLY A 149 -9.49 -0.35 -2.13
C GLY A 149 -8.50 -1.52 -1.97
N ASN A 150 -8.67 -2.46 -1.04
CA ASN A 150 -7.77 -3.60 -0.90
C ASN A 150 -7.67 -4.42 -2.20
N LYS A 151 -8.82 -4.71 -2.80
CA LYS A 151 -8.93 -5.45 -4.07
C LYS A 151 -8.68 -4.57 -5.31
N GLN A 152 -8.19 -3.34 -5.12
CA GLN A 152 -7.69 -2.45 -6.16
C GLN A 152 -6.18 -2.65 -6.41
N ASP A 153 -5.61 -3.68 -5.83
CA ASP A 153 -4.27 -4.15 -6.09
C ASP A 153 -4.30 -5.57 -6.62
N VAL A 154 -3.25 -6.00 -7.30
CA VAL A 154 -3.07 -7.40 -7.67
C VAL A 154 -2.43 -8.09 -6.48
N LEU A 155 -3.13 -9.05 -5.90
CA LEU A 155 -2.70 -9.72 -4.67
C LEU A 155 -2.08 -11.09 -4.99
N TYR A 156 -2.91 -12.10 -5.21
CA TYR A 156 -2.48 -13.49 -5.35
C TYR A 156 -2.77 -14.08 -6.74
N GLU A 157 -3.42 -13.34 -7.61
CA GLU A 157 -3.84 -13.85 -8.91
C GLU A 157 -2.66 -14.34 -9.78
N PRO A 158 -1.48 -13.69 -9.81
CA PRO A 158 -0.33 -14.21 -10.53
C PRO A 158 0.19 -15.53 -9.96
N LEU A 159 0.23 -15.67 -8.63
CA LEU A 159 0.61 -16.91 -7.95
C LEU A 159 -0.35 -18.02 -8.33
N ASN A 160 -1.66 -17.77 -8.22
CA ASN A 160 -2.69 -18.78 -8.54
C ASN A 160 -2.65 -19.18 -10.02
N ALA A 161 -2.47 -18.21 -10.94
CA ALA A 161 -2.28 -18.48 -12.34
C ALA A 161 -1.02 -19.32 -12.63
N PHE A 162 0.06 -19.07 -11.91
CA PHE A 162 1.27 -19.90 -11.98
C PHE A 162 1.02 -21.32 -11.49
N LEU A 163 0.42 -21.46 -10.32
CA LEU A 163 0.17 -22.77 -9.70
C LEU A 163 -0.69 -23.68 -10.60
N THR A 164 -1.72 -23.14 -11.27
CA THR A 164 -2.51 -23.96 -12.20
C THR A 164 -1.68 -24.50 -13.36
N THR A 165 -0.67 -23.79 -13.83
CA THR A 165 0.24 -24.29 -14.87
C THR A 165 1.11 -25.46 -14.37
N GLN A 166 1.47 -25.45 -13.09
CA GLN A 166 2.31 -26.50 -12.48
C GLN A 166 1.54 -27.81 -12.26
N VAL A 167 0.22 -27.76 -12.20
CA VAL A 167 -0.65 -28.95 -12.02
C VAL A 167 -1.37 -29.35 -13.31
N GLY A 168 -0.78 -29.04 -14.46
CA GLY A 168 -1.32 -29.42 -15.77
C GLY A 168 -2.61 -28.72 -16.17
N GLY A 169 -2.86 -27.53 -15.67
CA GLY A 169 -4.03 -26.71 -15.99
C GLY A 169 -5.28 -27.05 -15.17
N ARG A 170 -5.16 -27.93 -14.18
CA ARG A 170 -6.26 -28.26 -13.25
C ARG A 170 -6.67 -27.01 -12.47
N PRO A 171 -7.95 -26.90 -12.05
CA PRO A 171 -8.41 -25.80 -11.22
C PRO A 171 -7.65 -25.72 -9.90
N VAL A 172 -7.11 -24.54 -9.59
CA VAL A 172 -6.47 -24.21 -8.30
C VAL A 172 -7.25 -23.07 -7.66
N LYS A 173 -7.80 -23.30 -6.47
CA LYS A 173 -8.45 -22.30 -5.65
C LYS A 173 -7.47 -21.80 -4.60
N LEU A 174 -7.34 -20.51 -4.47
CA LEU A 174 -6.62 -19.84 -3.39
C LEU A 174 -7.59 -18.98 -2.61
N ASP A 175 -7.82 -19.35 -1.36
CA ASP A 175 -8.77 -18.69 -0.44
C ASP A 175 -7.99 -18.19 0.77
N ILE A 176 -7.80 -16.89 0.86
CA ILE A 176 -6.99 -16.25 1.89
C ILE A 176 -7.78 -16.16 3.18
N THR A 177 -7.23 -16.65 4.27
CA THR A 177 -7.87 -16.57 5.60
C THR A 177 -7.99 -15.12 6.08
N ARG A 178 -8.75 -14.90 7.15
CA ARG A 178 -8.86 -13.57 7.76
C ARG A 178 -7.51 -13.12 8.35
N GLU A 179 -6.78 -13.99 8.98
CA GLU A 179 -5.45 -13.75 9.54
C GLU A 179 -4.46 -13.36 8.43
N GLU A 180 -4.41 -14.14 7.36
CA GLU A 180 -3.59 -13.83 6.18
C GLU A 180 -4.02 -12.51 5.54
N THR A 181 -5.31 -12.19 5.48
CA THR A 181 -5.80 -10.91 4.97
C THR A 181 -5.23 -9.73 5.76
N PHE A 182 -5.10 -9.85 7.09
CA PHE A 182 -4.50 -8.82 7.93
C PHE A 182 -2.99 -8.69 7.74
N CYS A 183 -2.29 -9.79 7.53
CA CYS A 183 -0.83 -9.82 7.44
C CYS A 183 -0.31 -9.49 6.04
N ASN A 184 -0.95 -10.03 5.00
CA ASN A 184 -0.36 -10.13 3.66
C ASN A 184 -1.01 -9.21 2.64
N THR A 185 -2.18 -8.61 2.92
CA THR A 185 -2.85 -7.73 1.96
C THR A 185 -2.56 -6.26 2.25
N ARG A 186 -3.26 -5.35 1.55
CA ARG A 186 -3.02 -3.92 1.66
C ARG A 186 -3.72 -3.34 2.89
N THR A 187 -3.13 -2.26 3.42
CA THR A 187 -3.68 -1.52 4.56
C THR A 187 -3.81 -0.03 4.20
N ARG A 188 -4.53 0.73 5.03
CA ARG A 188 -4.44 2.18 5.01
C ARG A 188 -3.04 2.61 5.45
N HIS A 189 -2.45 3.57 4.76
CA HIS A 189 -1.20 4.18 5.19
C HIS A 189 -1.38 4.83 6.57
N SER A 190 -0.52 4.52 7.53
CA SER A 190 -0.31 5.42 8.65
C SER A 190 0.51 6.62 8.17
N ILE A 191 0.16 7.80 8.67
CA ILE A 191 0.87 9.02 8.31
C ILE A 191 1.13 9.81 9.60
N GLU A 192 2.35 10.28 9.76
CA GLU A 192 2.74 11.24 10.80
C GLU A 192 2.74 12.64 10.17
N TYR A 193 2.13 13.59 10.86
CA TYR A 193 2.00 14.98 10.42
C TYR A 193 2.60 15.91 11.46
N ASP A 194 3.44 16.84 11.02
CA ASP A 194 3.81 18.03 11.77
C ASP A 194 3.18 19.23 11.07
N LEU A 195 2.31 19.93 11.79
CA LEU A 195 1.54 21.06 11.29
C LEU A 195 1.89 22.33 12.02
N THR A 196 2.03 23.42 11.27
CA THR A 196 2.13 24.78 11.82
C THR A 196 1.08 25.65 11.11
N ALA A 197 0.30 26.39 11.86
CA ALA A 197 -0.64 27.38 11.34
C ALA A 197 -0.50 28.70 12.07
N GLY A 198 -0.53 29.80 11.33
CA GLY A 198 -0.50 31.15 11.85
C GLY A 198 -1.76 31.93 11.49
N VAL A 199 -2.35 32.65 12.46
CA VAL A 199 -3.55 33.46 12.29
C VAL A 199 -3.31 34.90 12.79
N ASP A 200 -4.06 35.84 12.21
CA ASP A 200 -4.14 37.22 12.69
C ASP A 200 -5.06 37.39 13.90
N SER A 201 -5.24 38.61 14.38
CA SER A 201 -6.12 38.96 15.51
C SER A 201 -7.60 38.70 15.24
N GLU A 202 -8.01 38.60 13.97
CA GLU A 202 -9.39 38.34 13.57
C GLU A 202 -9.65 36.85 13.30
N GLY A 203 -8.59 36.00 13.39
CA GLY A 203 -8.67 34.55 13.17
C GLY A 203 -8.53 34.15 11.71
N HIS A 204 -8.09 35.01 10.81
CA HIS A 204 -7.80 34.63 9.43
C HIS A 204 -6.45 33.92 9.34
N LEU A 205 -6.42 32.83 8.56
CA LEU A 205 -5.18 32.11 8.29
C LEU A 205 -4.24 32.94 7.43
N LEU A 206 -3.06 33.25 7.95
CA LEU A 206 -1.99 33.93 7.22
C LEU A 206 -0.97 32.95 6.63
N ALA A 207 -0.68 31.87 7.34
CA ALA A 207 0.25 30.86 6.88
C ALA A 207 -0.11 29.48 7.39
N LYS A 208 0.19 28.43 6.60
CA LYS A 208 0.16 27.04 7.04
C LYS A 208 1.30 26.23 6.44
N ASP A 209 1.94 25.40 7.28
CA ASP A 209 3.03 24.50 6.93
C ASP A 209 2.70 23.09 7.36
N MET A 210 3.01 22.10 6.52
CA MET A 210 2.82 20.69 6.80
C MET A 210 4.01 19.87 6.34
N LEU A 211 4.54 19.06 7.25
CA LEU A 211 5.38 17.92 6.93
C LEU A 211 4.57 16.63 7.17
N ALA A 212 4.45 15.78 6.14
CA ALA A 212 3.78 14.49 6.24
C ALA A 212 4.76 13.35 5.92
N ILE A 213 4.85 12.36 6.80
CA ILE A 213 5.65 11.15 6.58
C ILE A 213 4.69 9.96 6.51
N SER A 214 4.52 9.41 5.30
CA SER A 214 3.60 8.32 5.00
C SER A 214 4.33 6.99 5.01
N ASN A 215 3.85 6.06 5.83
CA ASN A 215 4.35 4.69 5.89
C ASN A 215 3.84 3.87 4.71
N GLN A 216 4.75 3.49 3.81
CA GLN A 216 4.43 2.62 2.68
C GLN A 216 4.40 1.13 3.05
N GLY A 217 5.12 0.74 4.09
CA GLY A 217 5.43 -0.67 4.31
C GLY A 217 6.49 -1.18 3.34
N ALA A 218 6.53 -2.49 3.15
CA ALA A 218 7.64 -3.15 2.48
C ALA A 218 7.67 -3.03 0.95
N TYR A 219 6.57 -2.71 0.30
CA TYR A 219 6.45 -2.66 -1.17
C TYR A 219 5.61 -1.48 -1.67
N ALA A 220 5.88 -1.03 -2.92
CA ALA A 220 5.38 0.23 -3.50
C ALA A 220 3.92 0.21 -3.86
N SER A 221 3.03 -0.52 -3.76
CA SER A 221 1.61 -0.44 -4.16
C SER A 221 1.18 0.95 -4.69
N HIS A 222 0.29 1.63 -4.02
CA HIS A 222 -0.23 2.96 -4.36
C HIS A 222 0.50 4.14 -3.69
N GLY A 223 1.60 3.87 -2.98
CA GLY A 223 2.31 4.88 -2.18
C GLY A 223 2.82 6.10 -2.94
N HIS A 224 3.02 5.96 -4.25
CA HIS A 224 3.43 7.07 -5.11
C HIS A 224 2.39 8.22 -5.18
N ALA A 225 1.12 7.98 -4.83
CA ALA A 225 0.04 8.95 -5.02
C ALA A 225 -0.72 9.31 -3.73
N ILE A 226 -0.73 8.45 -2.71
CA ILE A 226 -1.62 8.62 -1.55
C ILE A 226 -1.27 9.86 -0.72
N ALA A 227 0.02 10.06 -0.40
CA ALA A 227 0.46 11.23 0.34
C ALA A 227 0.27 12.52 -0.46
N ALA A 228 0.55 12.50 -1.77
CA ALA A 228 0.33 13.62 -2.66
C ALA A 228 -1.14 14.02 -2.77
N ASN A 229 -2.06 13.03 -2.80
CA ASN A 229 -3.49 13.29 -2.80
C ASN A 229 -3.96 13.92 -1.48
N GLY A 230 -3.44 13.44 -0.34
CA GLY A 230 -3.66 14.07 0.97
C GLY A 230 -3.17 15.52 1.00
N LEU A 231 -1.96 15.78 0.53
CA LEU A 231 -1.41 17.13 0.42
C LEU A 231 -2.28 18.05 -0.46
N THR A 232 -2.81 17.52 -1.57
CA THR A 232 -3.73 18.26 -2.43
C THR A 232 -5.03 18.61 -1.71
N ALA A 233 -5.61 17.69 -0.95
CA ALA A 233 -6.82 17.94 -0.18
C ALA A 233 -6.59 18.98 0.93
N TRP A 234 -5.47 18.86 1.67
CA TRP A 234 -5.12 19.78 2.74
C TRP A 234 -4.95 21.22 2.28
N ARG A 235 -4.31 21.46 1.13
CA ARG A 235 -4.15 22.83 0.59
C ARG A 235 -5.47 23.50 0.28
N LEU A 236 -6.50 22.72 -0.10
CA LEU A 236 -7.81 23.22 -0.51
C LEU A 236 -8.78 23.42 0.68
N GLN A 237 -8.44 22.91 1.86
CA GLN A 237 -9.35 22.92 3.01
C GLN A 237 -9.51 24.30 3.56
N TYR A 238 -8.81 25.22 3.64
CA TYR A 238 -9.01 26.58 4.11
C TYR A 238 -8.21 27.54 3.24
N ALA A 239 -8.81 28.64 2.85
CA ALA A 239 -8.12 29.70 2.12
C ALA A 239 -6.95 30.24 2.96
N CYS A 240 -5.75 30.22 2.40
CA CYS A 240 -4.56 30.71 3.06
C CYS A 240 -3.60 31.26 2.00
N PRO A 241 -3.06 32.47 2.17
CA PRO A 241 -2.18 33.08 1.17
C PRO A 241 -0.78 32.44 1.13
N ASN A 242 -0.32 31.87 2.25
CA ASN A 242 1.02 31.32 2.36
C ASN A 242 0.95 29.86 2.79
N ILE A 243 1.29 28.94 1.90
CA ILE A 243 1.18 27.49 2.10
C ILE A 243 2.51 26.82 1.75
N LYS A 244 3.01 25.99 2.68
CA LYS A 244 4.10 25.05 2.43
C LYS A 244 3.65 23.68 2.85
N GLY A 245 3.72 22.70 1.94
CA GLY A 245 3.41 21.30 2.22
C GLY A 245 4.47 20.40 1.64
N GLU A 246 5.00 19.51 2.45
CA GLU A 246 5.98 18.48 2.07
C GLU A 246 5.48 17.13 2.53
N ALA A 247 5.53 16.14 1.64
CA ALA A 247 5.13 14.77 1.94
C ALA A 247 6.17 13.78 1.44
N TYR A 248 6.57 12.87 2.30
CA TYR A 248 7.47 11.76 2.02
C TYR A 248 6.71 10.45 2.18
N THR A 249 6.84 9.55 1.22
CA THR A 249 6.39 8.17 1.37
C THR A 249 7.61 7.29 1.55
N VAL A 250 7.69 6.58 2.67
CA VAL A 250 8.88 5.82 3.08
C VAL A 250 8.59 4.33 3.19
N TYR A 251 9.53 3.51 2.74
CA TYR A 251 9.51 2.07 2.95
C TYR A 251 9.85 1.72 4.39
N THR A 252 9.17 0.72 4.93
CA THR A 252 9.40 0.14 6.26
C THR A 252 9.20 -1.36 6.25
N ASN A 253 9.59 -2.06 7.32
CA ASN A 253 9.34 -3.49 7.48
C ASN A 253 7.94 -3.80 8.05
N THR A 254 6.91 -3.08 7.59
CA THR A 254 5.52 -3.27 7.97
C THR A 254 4.66 -3.76 6.80
N PRO A 255 3.42 -4.22 7.06
CA PRO A 255 2.48 -4.55 5.98
C PRO A 255 2.31 -3.43 4.97
N VAL A 256 2.06 -3.80 3.72
CA VAL A 256 2.08 -2.88 2.58
C VAL A 256 0.90 -1.92 2.62
N GLY A 257 1.19 -0.63 2.68
CA GLY A 257 0.20 0.43 2.49
C GLY A 257 -0.29 0.47 1.05
N GLY A 258 -1.60 0.54 0.86
CA GLY A 258 -2.23 0.58 -0.46
C GLY A 258 -3.45 1.48 -0.50
N ALA A 259 -4.23 1.34 -1.57
CA ALA A 259 -5.47 2.09 -1.71
C ALA A 259 -6.45 1.70 -0.60
N MET A 260 -7.02 2.69 0.07
CA MET A 260 -8.16 2.53 0.97
C MET A 260 -9.08 3.73 0.84
N ARG A 261 -10.39 3.49 1.00
CA ARG A 261 -11.48 4.46 0.87
C ARG A 261 -11.10 5.86 1.33
N GLY A 262 -11.19 6.86 0.42
CA GLY A 262 -10.77 8.24 0.63
C GLY A 262 -9.30 8.55 0.26
N TYR A 263 -8.44 7.54 0.04
CA TYR A 263 -7.13 7.62 -0.63
C TYR A 263 -6.24 8.78 -0.14
N GLY A 264 -5.95 8.82 1.18
CA GLY A 264 -5.12 9.85 1.83
C GLY A 264 -5.90 11.01 2.44
N ILE A 265 -7.09 11.32 1.93
CA ILE A 265 -7.90 12.44 2.42
C ILE A 265 -8.35 12.25 3.87
N PRO A 266 -8.87 11.08 4.31
CA PRO A 266 -9.31 10.93 5.70
C PRO A 266 -8.20 11.16 6.73
N GLN A 267 -6.95 10.80 6.39
CA GLN A 267 -5.82 10.97 7.28
C GLN A 267 -5.49 12.46 7.49
N VAL A 268 -5.45 13.23 6.41
CA VAL A 268 -5.13 14.67 6.50
C VAL A 268 -6.29 15.51 7.01
N CYS A 269 -7.54 15.07 6.80
CA CYS A 269 -8.70 15.76 7.38
C CYS A 269 -8.84 15.52 8.90
N PHE A 270 -8.20 14.48 9.44
CA PHE A 270 -8.10 14.26 10.87
C PHE A 270 -7.04 15.18 11.49
N ALA A 271 -5.93 15.40 10.81
CA ALA A 271 -4.82 16.24 11.30
C ALA A 271 -5.15 17.74 11.17
#